data_5b1d4492393e512ac9242dcbe32cd25a
#
_entry.id   5b1d4492393e512ac9242dcbe32cd25a
#
_cell.length_a   1.000
_cell.length_b   1.000
_cell.length_c   1.000
_cell.angle_alpha   90.00
_cell.angle_beta   90.00
_cell.angle_gamma   90.00
#
_symmetry.space_group_name_H-M   'P 1'
#
loop_
_entity.id
_entity.type
_entity.pdbx_description
1 polymer ?
#
loop_
_entity_poly.entity_id
_entity_poly.type
_entity_poly.pdbx_seq_one_letter_code
_entity_poly.pdbx_strand_id
1 'polypeptide(L)'
;MIHELKEIIQQAVINQQKGLKNVLASVVFLEGSSYRKPGVRMLIAEDLSTIGAVSGGCVEKEIIQRSKSVFLDNKAKIITYDGRYRLGCEGILYILIEPFYIENKFLHRFSEAIKNRESIEINSFFIKEDEAYGNFSSQIIFPTQETFSFQKKQFVSREK
;
A
#
# COMPACT_ATOMS: atom_id res chain seq x y z
N MET A 1 8.61 -0.76 12.14
CA MET A 1 7.56 -0.33 11.22
C MET A 1 7.95 0.83 10.33
N ILE A 2 8.42 1.93 10.90
CA ILE A 2 8.86 3.06 10.08
C ILE A 2 10.05 2.66 9.21
N HIS A 3 10.85 1.76 9.70
CA HIS A 3 12.02 1.28 8.97
C HIS A 3 11.61 0.53 7.69
N GLU A 4 10.58 -0.29 7.80
CA GLU A 4 10.05 -1.02 6.66
C GLU A 4 9.47 -0.08 5.62
N LEU A 5 8.76 0.93 6.10
CA LEU A 5 8.19 1.93 5.19
C LEU A 5 9.28 2.69 4.46
N LYS A 6 10.37 2.98 5.16
CA LYS A 6 11.50 3.66 4.54
C LYS A 6 12.07 2.83 3.40
N GLU A 7 12.24 1.52 3.60
CA GLU A 7 12.75 0.64 2.56
C GLU A 7 11.80 0.60 1.36
N ILE A 8 10.51 0.55 1.64
CA ILE A 8 9.51 0.52 0.59
C ILE A 8 9.57 1.79 -0.25
N ILE A 9 9.67 2.94 0.41
CA ILE A 9 9.71 4.22 -0.29
C ILE A 9 10.99 4.34 -1.12
N GLN A 10 12.12 3.91 -0.56
CA GLN A 10 13.38 3.94 -1.29
C GLN A 10 13.33 3.08 -2.55
N GLN A 11 12.78 1.88 -2.44
CA GLN A 11 12.67 1.01 -3.61
C GLN A 11 11.67 1.56 -4.63
N ALA A 12 10.60 2.17 -4.15
CA ALA A 12 9.62 2.77 -5.05
C ALA A 12 10.27 3.86 -5.92
N VAL A 13 11.13 4.67 -5.31
CA VAL A 13 11.84 5.70 -6.06
C VAL A 13 12.75 5.08 -7.13
N ILE A 14 13.48 4.04 -6.74
CA ILE A 14 14.35 3.34 -7.69
C ILE A 14 13.55 2.79 -8.87
N ASN A 15 12.41 2.18 -8.58
CA ASN A 15 11.54 1.63 -9.62
C ASN A 15 11.06 2.73 -10.56
N GLN A 16 10.66 3.87 -10.02
CA GLN A 16 10.20 4.98 -10.83
C GLN A 16 11.30 5.51 -11.75
N GLN A 17 12.55 5.53 -11.26
CA GLN A 17 13.67 5.95 -12.07
C GLN A 17 13.93 5.01 -13.23
N LYS A 18 13.52 3.75 -13.09
CA LYS A 18 13.62 2.76 -14.14
C LYS A 18 12.40 2.75 -15.07
N GLY A 19 11.44 3.64 -14.82
CA GLY A 19 10.22 3.69 -15.61
C GLY A 19 9.17 2.67 -15.21
N LEU A 20 9.31 2.06 -14.04
CA LEU A 20 8.36 1.05 -13.56
C LEU A 20 7.32 1.67 -12.65
N LYS A 21 6.07 1.28 -12.80
CA LYS A 21 5.02 1.66 -11.87
C LYS A 21 5.13 0.83 -10.61
N ASN A 22 4.58 1.37 -9.53
CA ASN A 22 4.53 0.70 -8.23
C ASN A 22 3.09 0.53 -7.78
N VAL A 23 2.86 -0.54 -7.04
CA VAL A 23 1.61 -0.81 -6.36
C VAL A 23 1.96 -1.16 -4.92
N LEU A 24 1.17 -0.68 -3.98
CA LEU A 24 1.37 -1.00 -2.57
C LEU A 24 0.21 -1.85 -2.08
N ALA A 25 0.52 -2.97 -1.46
CA ALA A 25 -0.47 -3.84 -0.83
C ALA A 25 -0.33 -3.69 0.67
N SER A 26 -1.41 -3.32 1.34
CA SER A 26 -1.42 -3.10 2.78
C SER A 26 -2.53 -3.89 3.44
N VAL A 27 -2.23 -4.52 4.56
CA VAL A 27 -3.29 -5.10 5.38
C VAL A 27 -3.97 -3.93 6.08
N VAL A 28 -5.23 -3.68 5.74
CA VAL A 28 -5.95 -2.52 6.27
C VAL A 28 -6.98 -2.91 7.31
N PHE A 29 -7.37 -4.17 7.37
CA PHE A 29 -8.32 -4.61 8.36
C PHE A 29 -8.16 -6.10 8.60
N LEU A 30 -8.47 -6.53 9.82
CA LEU A 30 -8.38 -7.92 10.22
C LEU A 30 -9.65 -8.29 10.98
N GLU A 31 -10.32 -9.35 10.54
CA GLU A 31 -11.41 -9.94 11.29
C GLU A 31 -10.94 -11.25 11.90
N GLY A 32 -11.16 -11.42 13.20
CA GLY A 32 -10.72 -12.61 13.88
C GLY A 32 -9.29 -12.48 14.35
N SER A 33 -8.60 -13.60 14.49
CA SER A 33 -7.19 -13.59 14.92
C SER A 33 -6.27 -13.98 13.79
N SER A 34 -5.11 -13.35 13.76
CA SER A 34 -4.10 -13.63 12.76
C SER A 34 -2.77 -13.15 13.29
N TYR A 35 -1.71 -13.71 12.76
CA TYR A 35 -0.37 -13.22 13.06
C TYR A 35 -0.11 -11.89 12.39
N ARG A 36 -0.88 -11.53 11.36
CA ARG A 36 -0.66 -10.31 10.60
C ARG A 36 -1.57 -9.22 11.12
N LYS A 37 -1.00 -8.06 11.34
CA LYS A 37 -1.73 -6.92 11.88
C LYS A 37 -1.91 -5.86 10.81
N PRO A 38 -2.93 -5.01 10.93
CA PRO A 38 -3.04 -3.87 10.03
C PRO A 38 -1.75 -3.07 10.02
N GLY A 39 -1.38 -2.57 8.85
CA GLY A 39 -0.15 -1.82 8.69
C GLY A 39 1.00 -2.59 8.07
N VAL A 40 0.87 -3.90 7.94
CA VAL A 40 1.86 -4.69 7.22
C VAL A 40 1.72 -4.41 5.73
N ARG A 41 2.84 -4.19 5.05
CA ARG A 41 2.82 -3.73 3.66
C ARG A 41 3.82 -4.45 2.79
N MET A 42 3.51 -4.49 1.49
CA MET A 42 4.37 -5.07 0.48
C MET A 42 4.33 -4.20 -0.76
N LEU A 43 5.49 -3.86 -1.29
CA LEU A 43 5.59 -3.10 -2.54
C LEU A 43 5.73 -4.07 -3.70
N ILE A 44 5.01 -3.81 -4.78
CA ILE A 44 5.09 -4.60 -6.00
C ILE A 44 5.42 -3.67 -7.15
N ALA A 45 6.48 -3.98 -7.89
CA ALA A 45 6.82 -3.22 -9.08
C ALA A 45 6.15 -3.82 -10.30
N GLU A 46 6.11 -3.06 -11.37
CA GLU A 46 5.46 -3.50 -12.61
C GLU A 46 6.10 -4.77 -13.18
N ASP A 47 7.37 -4.99 -12.92
CA ASP A 47 8.08 -6.20 -13.35
C ASP A 47 7.86 -7.37 -12.38
N LEU A 48 6.97 -7.17 -11.39
CA LEU A 48 6.58 -8.16 -10.38
C LEU A 48 7.64 -8.44 -9.33
N SER A 49 8.68 -7.63 -9.24
CA SER A 49 9.61 -7.69 -8.12
C SER A 49 8.94 -7.06 -6.89
N THR A 50 9.33 -7.50 -5.70
CA THR A 50 8.66 -7.08 -4.48
C THR A 50 9.64 -6.71 -3.38
N ILE A 51 9.18 -5.87 -2.45
CA ILE A 51 9.87 -5.55 -1.21
C ILE A 51 8.85 -5.66 -0.08
N GLY A 52 9.26 -6.24 1.02
CA GLY A 52 8.36 -6.46 2.14
C GLY A 52 7.57 -7.74 1.97
N ALA A 53 6.72 -8.02 2.92
CA ALA A 53 5.91 -9.23 2.89
C ALA A 53 4.67 -9.04 3.74
N VAL A 54 3.58 -9.64 3.30
CA VAL A 54 2.33 -9.61 4.07
C VAL A 54 2.20 -10.89 4.88
N SER A 55 2.62 -12.00 4.31
CA SER A 55 2.55 -13.29 4.96
C SER A 55 3.63 -14.17 4.34
N GLY A 56 3.46 -15.45 4.31
CA GLY A 56 4.40 -16.32 3.62
C GLY A 56 3.79 -16.79 2.32
N GLY A 57 4.64 -16.98 1.34
CA GLY A 57 4.37 -17.65 0.09
C GLY A 57 3.02 -17.48 -0.59
N CYS A 58 2.00 -18.17 -0.09
CA CYS A 58 0.70 -18.22 -0.78
C CYS A 58 0.00 -16.87 -0.87
N VAL A 59 0.04 -16.10 0.21
CA VAL A 59 -0.62 -14.80 0.24
C VAL A 59 0.06 -13.84 -0.73
N GLU A 60 1.39 -13.83 -0.74
CA GLU A 60 2.11 -12.94 -1.62
C GLU A 60 1.84 -13.26 -3.09
N LYS A 61 1.77 -14.54 -3.44
CA LYS A 61 1.47 -14.92 -4.81
C LYS A 61 0.10 -14.43 -5.24
N GLU A 62 -0.87 -14.55 -4.34
CA GLU A 62 -2.21 -14.05 -4.63
C GLU A 62 -2.22 -12.55 -4.80
N ILE A 63 -1.51 -11.83 -3.94
CA ILE A 63 -1.43 -10.37 -4.02
C ILE A 63 -0.80 -9.96 -5.35
N ILE A 64 0.30 -10.59 -5.73
CA ILE A 64 0.96 -10.26 -6.99
C ILE A 64 0.02 -10.49 -8.16
N GLN A 65 -0.69 -11.60 -8.16
CA GLN A 65 -1.63 -11.91 -9.24
C GLN A 65 -2.73 -10.86 -9.32
N ARG A 66 -3.28 -10.48 -8.17
CA ARG A 66 -4.37 -9.50 -8.14
C ARG A 66 -3.91 -8.08 -8.42
N SER A 67 -2.63 -7.79 -8.22
CA SER A 67 -2.11 -6.45 -8.47
C SER A 67 -2.08 -6.11 -9.96
N LYS A 68 -2.13 -7.10 -10.82
CA LYS A 68 -2.03 -6.87 -12.26
C LYS A 68 -3.11 -5.93 -12.79
N SER A 69 -4.34 -6.06 -12.30
CA SER A 69 -5.41 -5.17 -12.74
C SER A 69 -5.16 -3.73 -12.29
N VAL A 70 -4.54 -3.56 -11.13
CA VAL A 70 -4.24 -2.22 -10.62
C VAL A 70 -3.20 -1.53 -11.51
N PHE A 71 -2.21 -2.26 -11.99
CA PHE A 71 -1.26 -1.71 -12.95
C PHE A 71 -1.93 -1.30 -14.26
N LEU A 72 -2.95 -2.05 -14.67
CA LEU A 72 -3.60 -1.80 -15.95
C LEU A 72 -4.57 -0.62 -15.90
N ASP A 73 -5.43 -0.56 -14.90
CA ASP A 73 -6.49 0.45 -14.87
C ASP A 73 -6.26 1.54 -13.85
N ASN A 74 -5.20 1.43 -13.07
CA ASN A 74 -4.83 2.44 -12.08
C ASN A 74 -5.90 2.65 -11.01
N LYS A 75 -6.68 1.62 -10.73
CA LYS A 75 -7.73 1.67 -9.72
C LYS A 75 -7.40 0.74 -8.57
N ALA A 76 -7.51 1.27 -7.36
CA ALA A 76 -7.28 0.48 -6.16
C ALA A 76 -8.40 -0.53 -5.97
N LYS A 77 -8.09 -1.59 -5.26
CA LYS A 77 -9.11 -2.58 -4.92
C LYS A 77 -8.81 -3.24 -3.58
N ILE A 78 -9.84 -3.86 -3.01
CA ILE A 78 -9.72 -4.64 -1.79
C ILE A 78 -9.82 -6.11 -2.17
N ILE A 79 -8.92 -6.91 -1.61
CA ILE A 79 -9.06 -8.36 -1.69
C ILE A 79 -9.11 -8.90 -0.27
N THR A 80 -9.75 -10.03 -0.09
CA THR A 80 -9.77 -10.71 1.19
C THR A 80 -8.97 -12.00 1.08
N TYR A 81 -8.35 -12.37 2.17
CA TYR A 81 -7.66 -13.64 2.27
C TYR A 81 -8.10 -14.31 3.56
N ASP A 82 -8.77 -15.43 3.42
CA ASP A 82 -9.33 -16.15 4.57
C ASP A 82 -8.33 -17.18 5.05
N GLY A 83 -7.62 -16.83 6.10
CA GLY A 83 -6.58 -17.70 6.66
C GLY A 83 -7.14 -18.93 7.32
N ARG A 84 -8.43 -18.93 7.64
CA ARG A 84 -9.06 -20.07 8.31
C ARG A 84 -8.95 -21.34 7.46
N TYR A 85 -8.99 -21.17 6.15
CA TYR A 85 -8.97 -22.31 5.24
C TYR A 85 -7.62 -22.63 4.67
N ARG A 86 -6.68 -21.70 4.71
CA ARG A 86 -5.42 -21.86 3.99
C ARG A 86 -4.19 -21.87 4.88
N LEU A 87 -4.19 -21.07 5.94
CA LEU A 87 -3.04 -20.91 6.79
C LEU A 87 -3.24 -21.46 8.18
N GLY A 88 -4.43 -21.96 8.47
CA GLY A 88 -4.72 -22.46 9.81
C GLY A 88 -4.88 -21.40 10.86
N CYS A 89 -4.86 -20.14 10.50
CA CYS A 89 -5.17 -19.07 11.45
C CYS A 89 -6.65 -18.72 11.35
N GLU A 90 -7.12 -17.99 12.33
CA GLU A 90 -8.55 -17.78 12.49
C GLU A 90 -9.05 -16.46 11.94
N GLY A 91 -8.27 -15.82 11.10
CA GLY A 91 -8.61 -14.48 10.67
C GLY A 91 -8.83 -14.33 9.19
N ILE A 92 -9.52 -13.25 8.86
CA ILE A 92 -9.70 -12.82 7.49
C ILE A 92 -8.93 -11.51 7.31
N LEU A 93 -8.02 -11.48 6.37
CA LEU A 93 -7.24 -10.29 6.06
C LEU A 93 -7.94 -9.50 4.97
N TYR A 94 -8.05 -8.19 5.15
CA TYR A 94 -8.50 -7.28 4.11
C TYR A 94 -7.29 -6.52 3.63
N ILE A 95 -6.98 -6.63 2.36
CA ILE A 95 -5.76 -6.09 1.79
C ILE A 95 -6.13 -5.06 0.74
N LEU A 96 -5.64 -3.84 0.94
CA LEU A 96 -5.83 -2.77 -0.04
C LEU A 96 -4.66 -2.80 -1.00
N ILE A 97 -4.95 -2.94 -2.28
CA ILE A 97 -3.94 -2.91 -3.33
C ILE A 97 -4.17 -1.61 -4.10
N GLU A 98 -3.21 -0.71 -4.05
CA GLU A 98 -3.39 0.63 -4.58
C GLU A 98 -2.17 1.10 -5.36
N PRO A 99 -2.39 1.96 -6.36
CA PRO A 99 -1.26 2.59 -7.04
C PRO A 99 -0.42 3.36 -6.02
N PHE A 100 0.88 3.36 -6.20
CA PHE A 100 1.79 3.98 -5.25
C PHE A 100 2.81 4.81 -6.02
N TYR A 101 2.75 6.12 -5.85
CA TYR A 101 3.64 7.03 -6.55
C TYR A 101 4.29 7.99 -5.58
N ILE A 102 5.61 8.11 -5.66
CA ILE A 102 6.39 8.96 -4.77
C ILE A 102 6.74 10.25 -5.50
N GLU A 103 6.17 11.37 -5.03
CA GLU A 103 6.50 12.70 -5.54
C GLU A 103 7.74 13.22 -4.83
N ASN A 104 8.51 14.05 -5.51
CA ASN A 104 9.71 14.61 -4.92
C ASN A 104 9.40 15.39 -3.66
N LYS A 105 8.30 16.11 -3.65
CA LYS A 105 7.89 16.91 -2.50
C LYS A 105 7.64 16.03 -1.29
N PHE A 106 6.95 14.92 -1.51
CA PHE A 106 6.70 13.96 -0.44
C PHE A 106 8.01 13.34 0.04
N LEU A 107 8.86 12.96 -0.89
CA LEU A 107 10.13 12.32 -0.52
C LEU A 107 10.96 13.23 0.36
N HIS A 108 11.03 14.51 0.02
CA HIS A 108 11.78 15.49 0.79
C HIS A 108 11.20 15.60 2.20
N ARG A 109 9.87 15.72 2.31
CA ARG A 109 9.22 15.84 3.61
C ARG A 109 9.40 14.59 4.45
N PHE A 110 9.30 13.43 3.81
CA PHE A 110 9.47 12.16 4.52
C PHE A 110 10.90 12.03 5.06
N SER A 111 11.88 12.45 4.28
CA SER A 111 13.28 12.40 4.72
C SER A 111 13.49 13.28 5.94
N GLU A 112 12.87 14.45 5.97
CA GLU A 112 12.93 15.32 7.14
C GLU A 112 12.30 14.67 8.36
N ALA A 113 11.16 14.02 8.16
CA ALA A 113 10.45 13.38 9.27
C ALA A 113 11.30 12.25 9.86
N ILE A 114 11.96 11.47 9.03
CA ILE A 114 12.84 10.40 9.49
C ILE A 114 14.00 10.99 10.27
N LYS A 115 14.63 12.02 9.73
CA LYS A 115 15.78 12.66 10.37
C LYS A 115 15.42 13.23 11.73
N ASN A 116 14.23 13.83 11.83
CA ASN A 116 13.77 14.46 13.07
C ASN A 116 12.98 13.54 13.96
N ARG A 117 12.87 12.27 13.59
CA ARG A 117 12.14 11.25 14.38
C ARG A 117 10.70 11.66 14.64
N GLU A 118 10.06 12.22 13.66
CA GLU A 118 8.67 12.64 13.79
C GLU A 118 7.74 11.43 13.70
N SER A 119 6.64 11.51 14.42
CA SER A 119 5.57 10.52 14.28
C SER A 119 4.77 10.84 13.02
N ILE A 120 4.44 9.80 12.27
CA ILE A 120 3.60 9.98 11.09
C ILE A 120 2.37 9.10 11.23
N GLU A 121 1.33 9.48 10.54
CA GLU A 121 0.06 8.77 10.58
C GLU A 121 -0.30 8.37 9.15
N ILE A 122 -0.79 7.16 8.98
CA ILE A 122 -1.25 6.69 7.68
C ILE A 122 -2.71 6.30 7.81
N ASN A 123 -3.56 6.91 6.99
CA ASN A 123 -4.98 6.62 6.96
C ASN A 123 -5.35 6.03 5.61
N SER A 124 -6.11 4.95 5.63
CA SER A 124 -6.56 4.28 4.42
C SER A 124 -8.08 4.37 4.33
N PHE A 125 -8.56 4.67 3.14
CA PHE A 125 -9.98 4.81 2.86
C PHE A 125 -10.41 3.70 1.90
N PHE A 126 -11.36 2.87 2.33
CA PHE A 126 -11.74 1.68 1.57
C PHE A 126 -13.12 1.21 1.99
N ILE A 127 -13.68 0.30 1.21
CA ILE A 127 -14.90 -0.41 1.57
C ILE A 127 -14.49 -1.83 1.93
N LYS A 128 -14.99 -2.31 3.06
CA LYS A 128 -14.64 -3.63 3.57
C LYS A 128 -15.46 -4.71 2.88
N GLU A 129 -15.11 -4.95 1.63
CA GLU A 129 -15.85 -5.85 0.76
C GLU A 129 -14.90 -6.45 -0.25
N ASP A 130 -14.89 -7.77 -0.35
CA ASP A 130 -14.00 -8.46 -1.27
C ASP A 130 -14.25 -8.02 -2.71
N GLU A 131 -13.18 -7.81 -3.47
CA GLU A 131 -13.21 -7.39 -4.86
C GLU A 131 -13.77 -5.99 -5.09
N ALA A 132 -14.05 -5.23 -4.02
CA ALA A 132 -14.45 -3.84 -4.18
C ALA A 132 -13.29 -3.06 -4.82
N TYR A 133 -13.60 -2.17 -5.73
CA TYR A 133 -12.58 -1.33 -6.35
C TYR A 133 -13.14 0.07 -6.56
N GLY A 134 -12.23 1.03 -6.78
CA GLY A 134 -12.66 2.40 -7.00
C GLY A 134 -11.66 3.39 -6.47
N ASN A 135 -12.16 4.45 -5.83
CA ASN A 135 -11.34 5.56 -5.35
C ASN A 135 -10.79 5.34 -3.95
N PHE A 136 -10.41 4.12 -3.66
CA PHE A 136 -9.76 3.80 -2.38
C PHE A 136 -8.34 4.33 -2.41
N SER A 137 -7.85 4.78 -1.28
CA SER A 137 -6.49 5.31 -1.22
C SER A 137 -6.02 5.43 0.21
N SER A 138 -4.71 5.61 0.36
CA SER A 138 -4.11 5.90 1.64
C SER A 138 -3.48 7.27 1.59
N GLN A 139 -3.38 7.89 2.75
CA GLN A 139 -2.72 9.17 2.93
C GLN A 139 -1.72 9.06 4.06
N ILE A 140 -0.62 9.79 3.93
CA ILE A 140 0.32 9.93 5.03
C ILE A 140 0.22 11.36 5.55
N ILE A 141 0.13 11.50 6.87
CA ILE A 141 -0.07 12.78 7.53
C ILE A 141 1.08 13.01 8.48
N PHE A 142 1.73 14.17 8.32
CA PHE A 142 2.84 14.57 9.19
C PHE A 142 2.33 15.41 10.36
N PRO A 143 3.13 15.57 11.42
CA PRO A 143 2.68 16.33 12.59
C PRO A 143 2.28 17.77 12.26
N THR A 144 2.82 18.35 11.20
CA THR A 144 2.47 19.70 10.75
C THR A 144 1.14 19.73 10.02
N GLN A 145 0.45 18.61 9.92
CA GLN A 145 -0.80 18.43 9.21
C GLN A 145 -0.65 18.38 7.69
N GLU A 146 0.58 18.45 7.18
CA GLU A 146 0.79 18.20 5.77
C GLU A 146 0.37 16.78 5.42
N THR A 147 -0.34 16.64 4.32
CA THR A 147 -0.93 15.36 3.92
C THR A 147 -0.57 15.06 2.48
N PHE A 148 -0.14 13.82 2.23
CA PHE A 148 0.19 13.39 0.89
C PHE A 148 -0.57 12.10 0.58
N SER A 149 -1.15 12.04 -0.61
CA SER A 149 -1.80 10.81 -1.08
C SER A 149 -0.75 9.86 -1.63
N PHE A 150 -0.97 8.56 -1.46
CA PHE A 150 -0.11 7.56 -2.07
C PHE A 150 -0.29 7.50 -3.59
N GLN A 151 -1.39 8.03 -4.10
CA GLN A 151 -1.68 7.99 -5.51
C GLN A 151 -1.36 9.33 -6.16
N LYS A 152 -0.95 9.27 -7.41
CA LYS A 152 -0.64 10.48 -8.16
C LYS A 152 -1.92 11.27 -8.39
N LYS A 153 -1.88 12.56 -8.13
CA LYS A 153 -3.03 13.42 -8.34
C LYS A 153 -3.31 13.55 -9.82
N GLN A 154 -4.59 13.66 -10.15
CA GLN A 154 -5.01 13.87 -11.51
C GLN A 154 -5.55 15.27 -11.66
N PHE A 155 -5.25 15.86 -12.80
CA PHE A 155 -5.71 17.20 -13.08
C PHE A 155 -7.21 17.29 -13.21
N VAL A 156 -7.80 16.26 -13.74
CA VAL A 156 -9.22 16.24 -14.02
C VAL A 156 -10.05 16.57 -12.79
N SER A 157 -9.56 16.20 -11.64
CA SER A 157 -10.31 16.41 -10.41
C SER A 157 -10.57 17.87 -10.12
N ARG A 158 -9.88 18.77 -10.77
CA ARG A 158 -10.08 20.18 -10.54
C ARG A 158 -11.20 20.79 -11.33
N GLU A 159 -11.75 20.02 -12.20
CA GLU A 159 -12.83 20.50 -13.06
C GLU A 159 -14.12 20.70 -12.30
N LYS A 160 -14.17 20.17 -11.13
CA LYS A 160 -15.40 20.25 -10.36
C LYS A 160 -15.80 21.62 -10.03
#